data_2ca3821145633b0beaf5538b392ebf9c
#
_entry.id   2ca3821145633b0beaf5538b392ebf9c
#
_cell.length_a   1.000
_cell.length_b   1.000
_cell.length_c   1.000
_cell.angle_alpha   90.00
_cell.angle_beta   90.00
_cell.angle_gamma   90.00
#
_symmetry.space_group_name_H-M   'P 1'
#
loop_
_entity.id
_entity.type
_entity.pdbx_description
1 polymer ?
#
loop_
_entity_poly.entity_id
_entity_poly.type
_entity_poly.pdbx_seq_one_letter_code
_entity_poly.pdbx_strand_id
1 'polypeptide(L)'
;MTHQEVTTIDWNKSLVRWNDFASASYTLSPDAHRILAVAISAIAKDDQRFVTFRIYTKQLIDYYPALKNDKNAIARIDQATDSLMSAHIKIKQVNGWLKRHLIHSCQFVKNNGHAYVDIQLNNDMLPYLIGVKGYFSAPKLENIKHFKKDQHFKLHAYLFSYLYRGTTGNVSIEQIREILDIDKKQYKLVWHLKSRLLLPSIEFINNVTDIKVTIKDVKHGRRIAGFKFDISKQVKAQTTLEQTDDKAQPTTTHTALAEQYKGIGVSTSEFEKLCKKHSSNNSQVYLKQLLIYAQYRATKQTIHSMFKYL
;
A
#
# COMPACT_ATOMS: atom_id res chain seq x y z
N MET A 1 -23.22 -25.81 13.34
CA MET A 1 -21.86 -25.49 12.84
C MET A 1 -22.04 -24.52 11.70
N THR A 2 -21.78 -23.24 11.94
CA THR A 2 -21.84 -22.20 10.90
C THR A 2 -20.65 -22.39 9.98
N HIS A 3 -20.91 -22.69 8.70
CA HIS A 3 -19.88 -22.67 7.66
C HIS A 3 -19.24 -21.28 7.64
N GLN A 4 -17.98 -21.15 8.09
CA GLN A 4 -17.20 -19.94 7.87
C GLN A 4 -16.94 -19.84 6.39
N GLU A 5 -17.41 -18.76 5.76
CA GLU A 5 -17.06 -18.43 4.39
C GLU A 5 -15.54 -18.22 4.30
N VAL A 6 -14.89 -19.04 3.50
CA VAL A 6 -13.44 -18.96 3.26
C VAL A 6 -13.22 -18.40 1.87
N THR A 7 -12.57 -17.25 1.80
CA THR A 7 -12.27 -16.58 0.53
C THR A 7 -10.92 -17.03 -0.02
N THR A 8 -10.88 -17.35 -1.31
CA THR A 8 -9.64 -17.63 -2.04
C THR A 8 -8.84 -16.35 -2.31
N ILE A 9 -7.52 -16.45 -2.24
CA ILE A 9 -6.61 -15.30 -2.40
C ILE A 9 -6.18 -15.17 -3.85
N ASP A 10 -6.36 -13.96 -4.39
CA ASP A 10 -5.79 -13.56 -5.68
C ASP A 10 -4.45 -12.85 -5.47
N TRP A 11 -3.37 -13.55 -5.81
CA TRP A 11 -1.99 -13.07 -5.63
C TRP A 11 -1.60 -11.90 -6.54
N ASN A 12 -2.44 -11.57 -7.53
CA ASN A 12 -2.23 -10.43 -8.43
C ASN A 12 -2.93 -9.16 -7.96
N LYS A 13 -3.71 -9.23 -6.89
CA LYS A 13 -4.43 -8.05 -6.35
C LYS A 13 -3.50 -7.01 -5.75
N SER A 14 -3.96 -5.77 -5.81
CA SER A 14 -3.33 -4.63 -5.15
C SER A 14 -3.75 -4.54 -3.69
N LEU A 15 -2.80 -4.11 -2.83
CA LEU A 15 -3.08 -3.82 -1.41
C LEU A 15 -3.87 -2.52 -1.30
N VAL A 16 -5.08 -2.59 -0.74
CA VAL A 16 -5.88 -1.40 -0.43
C VAL A 16 -5.53 -0.97 0.99
N ARG A 17 -4.98 0.25 1.14
CA ARG A 17 -4.65 0.83 2.45
C ARG A 17 -5.07 2.29 2.49
N TRP A 18 -5.61 2.74 3.61
CA TRP A 18 -5.83 4.14 3.83
C TRP A 18 -4.55 4.82 4.36
N ASN A 19 -4.39 6.14 4.09
CA ASN A 19 -3.20 6.91 4.48
C ASN A 19 -2.95 6.92 5.98
N ASP A 20 -4.01 6.92 6.81
CA ASP A 20 -3.90 6.85 8.26
C ASP A 20 -3.30 5.53 8.73
N PHE A 21 -3.66 4.41 8.10
CA PHE A 21 -3.05 3.12 8.37
C PHE A 21 -1.56 3.11 7.96
N ALA A 22 -1.24 3.67 6.79
CA ALA A 22 0.14 3.75 6.31
C ALA A 22 1.04 4.63 7.20
N SER A 23 0.45 5.62 7.89
CA SER A 23 1.14 6.52 8.80
C SER A 23 1.11 6.06 10.27
N ALA A 24 0.40 4.97 10.57
CA ALA A 24 0.24 4.48 11.93
C ALA A 24 1.49 3.74 12.42
N SER A 25 1.70 3.77 13.73
CA SER A 25 2.77 3.02 14.40
C SER A 25 2.27 1.63 14.78
N TYR A 26 3.01 0.59 14.38
CA TYR A 26 2.80 -0.81 14.76
C TYR A 26 4.08 -1.61 14.54
N THR A 27 4.24 -2.73 15.25
CA THR A 27 5.40 -3.63 15.10
C THR A 27 4.93 -4.99 14.64
N LEU A 28 5.53 -5.50 13.57
CA LEU A 28 5.27 -6.83 13.03
C LEU A 28 6.59 -7.48 12.57
N SER A 29 6.68 -8.80 12.72
CA SER A 29 7.75 -9.53 12.05
C SER A 29 7.61 -9.43 10.52
N PRO A 30 8.69 -9.55 9.74
CA PRO A 30 8.59 -9.52 8.27
C PRO A 30 7.62 -10.55 7.70
N ASP A 31 7.51 -11.73 8.30
CA ASP A 31 6.58 -12.77 7.86
C ASP A 31 5.13 -12.44 8.24
N ALA A 32 4.91 -11.81 9.41
CA ALA A 32 3.61 -11.27 9.80
C ALA A 32 3.15 -10.18 8.83
N HIS A 33 4.05 -9.30 8.37
CA HIS A 33 3.75 -8.32 7.31
C HIS A 33 3.30 -9.00 6.01
N ARG A 34 3.94 -10.11 5.61
CA ARG A 34 3.57 -10.86 4.39
C ARG A 34 2.17 -11.46 4.51
N ILE A 35 1.88 -12.11 5.63
CA ILE A 35 0.55 -12.69 5.91
C ILE A 35 -0.52 -11.59 5.93
N LEU A 36 -0.27 -10.50 6.66
CA LEU A 36 -1.19 -9.35 6.72
C LEU A 36 -1.42 -8.73 5.33
N ALA A 37 -0.36 -8.56 4.55
CA ALA A 37 -0.47 -8.01 3.20
C ALA A 37 -1.35 -8.87 2.28
N VAL A 38 -1.20 -10.20 2.36
CA VAL A 38 -2.02 -11.15 1.62
C VAL A 38 -3.48 -11.06 2.09
N ALA A 39 -3.75 -11.03 3.39
CA ALA A 39 -5.10 -10.88 3.93
C ALA A 39 -5.75 -9.55 3.49
N ILE A 40 -5.01 -8.43 3.55
CA ILE A 40 -5.50 -7.12 3.08
C ILE A 40 -5.77 -7.14 1.57
N SER A 41 -4.98 -7.86 0.77
CA SER A 41 -5.21 -7.96 -0.68
C SER A 41 -6.50 -8.68 -1.05
N ALA A 42 -7.01 -9.52 -0.16
CA ALA A 42 -8.26 -10.25 -0.36
C ALA A 42 -9.53 -9.41 -0.05
N ILE A 43 -9.37 -8.25 0.61
CA ILE A 43 -10.49 -7.35 0.95
C ILE A 43 -11.11 -6.79 -0.36
N ALA A 44 -12.42 -6.89 -0.50
CA ALA A 44 -13.16 -6.20 -1.54
C ALA A 44 -13.55 -4.76 -1.12
N LYS A 45 -13.81 -3.89 -2.10
CA LYS A 45 -14.11 -2.47 -1.83
C LYS A 45 -15.48 -2.25 -1.18
N ASP A 46 -16.37 -3.19 -1.35
CA ASP A 46 -17.76 -3.20 -0.90
C ASP A 46 -17.99 -4.09 0.33
N ASP A 47 -16.92 -4.68 0.87
CA ASP A 47 -17.01 -5.47 2.08
C ASP A 47 -17.59 -4.65 3.24
N GLN A 48 -18.64 -5.18 3.87
CA GLN A 48 -19.28 -4.59 5.07
C GLN A 48 -18.70 -5.17 6.35
N ARG A 49 -18.02 -6.29 6.27
CA ARG A 49 -17.34 -7.00 7.37
C ARG A 49 -16.20 -7.83 6.82
N PHE A 50 -15.21 -8.07 7.64
CA PHE A 50 -14.15 -9.00 7.30
C PHE A 50 -14.58 -10.44 7.57
N VAL A 51 -14.39 -11.29 6.57
CA VAL A 51 -14.53 -12.74 6.69
C VAL A 51 -13.19 -13.37 7.07
N THR A 52 -13.18 -14.65 7.36
CA THR A 52 -11.94 -15.40 7.57
C THR A 52 -11.25 -15.66 6.23
N PHE A 53 -9.99 -15.23 6.12
CA PHE A 53 -9.15 -15.49 4.96
C PHE A 53 -8.27 -16.71 5.22
N ARG A 54 -8.33 -17.72 4.35
CA ARG A 54 -7.45 -18.89 4.42
C ARG A 54 -6.26 -18.71 3.49
N ILE A 55 -5.06 -18.82 4.07
CA ILE A 55 -3.78 -18.67 3.40
C ILE A 55 -3.02 -19.99 3.51
N TYR A 56 -2.87 -20.72 2.42
CA TYR A 56 -2.08 -21.95 2.41
C TYR A 56 -0.59 -21.62 2.53
N THR A 57 0.11 -22.27 3.47
CA THR A 57 1.54 -22.01 3.73
C THR A 57 2.39 -22.29 2.49
N LYS A 58 2.03 -23.31 1.70
CA LYS A 58 2.71 -23.60 0.42
C LYS A 58 2.68 -22.41 -0.52
N GLN A 59 1.52 -21.75 -0.67
CA GLN A 59 1.39 -20.57 -1.53
C GLN A 59 2.24 -19.40 -1.03
N LEU A 60 2.29 -19.17 0.30
CA LEU A 60 3.18 -18.16 0.89
C LEU A 60 4.65 -18.46 0.61
N ILE A 61 5.06 -19.72 0.81
CA ILE A 61 6.45 -20.17 0.61
C ILE A 61 6.85 -20.02 -0.86
N ASP A 62 5.98 -20.44 -1.78
CA ASP A 62 6.26 -20.38 -3.22
C ASP A 62 6.31 -18.92 -3.72
N TYR A 63 5.46 -18.04 -3.16
CA TYR A 63 5.39 -16.65 -3.57
C TYR A 63 6.53 -15.77 -3.03
N TYR A 64 6.94 -15.97 -1.77
CA TYR A 64 7.94 -15.11 -1.12
C TYR A 64 9.34 -15.72 -1.14
N PRO A 65 10.33 -15.15 -1.89
CA PRO A 65 11.69 -15.70 -1.99
C PRO A 65 12.38 -15.90 -0.62
N ALA A 66 12.01 -15.07 0.38
CA ALA A 66 12.56 -15.16 1.72
C ALA A 66 12.12 -16.44 2.49
N LEU A 67 11.08 -17.13 2.01
CA LEU A 67 10.56 -18.38 2.59
C LEU A 67 10.90 -19.60 1.72
N LYS A 68 11.07 -19.42 0.41
CA LYS A 68 11.13 -20.49 -0.57
C LYS A 68 12.22 -21.55 -0.30
N ASN A 69 13.38 -21.12 0.20
CA ASN A 69 14.52 -22.00 0.45
C ASN A 69 14.80 -22.17 1.95
N ASP A 70 13.87 -21.81 2.82
CA ASP A 70 14.04 -21.88 4.26
C ASP A 70 13.41 -23.17 4.80
N LYS A 71 14.24 -24.05 5.35
CA LYS A 71 13.79 -25.31 5.98
C LYS A 71 12.82 -25.07 7.16
N ASN A 72 12.90 -23.89 7.78
CA ASN A 72 12.07 -23.48 8.91
C ASN A 72 10.87 -22.61 8.48
N ALA A 73 10.56 -22.51 7.18
CA ALA A 73 9.52 -21.61 6.68
C ALA A 73 8.16 -21.81 7.40
N ILE A 74 7.76 -23.05 7.64
CA ILE A 74 6.49 -23.36 8.33
C ILE A 74 6.53 -22.87 9.78
N ALA A 75 7.62 -23.09 10.50
CA ALA A 75 7.77 -22.62 11.89
C ALA A 75 7.82 -21.08 11.95
N ARG A 76 8.44 -20.42 10.96
CA ARG A 76 8.43 -18.95 10.84
C ARG A 76 7.04 -18.40 10.59
N ILE A 77 6.24 -19.09 9.76
CA ILE A 77 4.83 -18.70 9.52
C ILE A 77 4.00 -18.84 10.79
N ASP A 78 4.21 -19.92 11.55
CA ASP A 78 3.55 -20.12 12.85
C ASP A 78 3.92 -18.99 13.84
N GLN A 79 5.20 -18.71 14.04
CA GLN A 79 5.66 -17.58 14.86
C GLN A 79 5.13 -16.21 14.38
N ALA A 80 4.90 -16.06 13.07
CA ALA A 80 4.33 -14.83 12.54
C ALA A 80 2.87 -14.64 12.98
N THR A 81 2.12 -15.72 13.28
CA THR A 81 0.77 -15.62 13.84
C THR A 81 0.78 -15.02 15.24
N ASP A 82 1.78 -15.34 16.08
CA ASP A 82 1.95 -14.73 17.40
C ASP A 82 2.24 -13.22 17.28
N SER A 83 3.09 -12.84 16.32
CA SER A 83 3.37 -11.44 16.03
C SER A 83 2.13 -10.68 15.57
N LEU A 84 1.25 -11.30 14.79
CA LEU A 84 -0.02 -10.72 14.36
C LEU A 84 -1.01 -10.58 15.53
N MET A 85 -1.14 -11.59 16.37
CA MET A 85 -2.06 -11.58 17.52
C MET A 85 -1.66 -10.54 18.57
N SER A 86 -0.37 -10.37 18.82
CA SER A 86 0.15 -9.36 19.76
C SER A 86 0.13 -7.94 19.22
N ALA A 87 0.04 -7.77 17.90
CA ALA A 87 0.14 -6.47 17.27
C ALA A 87 -1.08 -5.59 17.51
N HIS A 88 -0.83 -4.36 17.89
CA HIS A 88 -1.81 -3.30 17.88
C HIS A 88 -1.31 -2.12 17.04
N ILE A 89 -2.23 -1.50 16.34
CA ILE A 89 -1.97 -0.29 15.59
C ILE A 89 -2.30 0.93 16.45
N LYS A 90 -1.42 1.94 16.41
CA LYS A 90 -1.63 3.23 17.06
C LYS A 90 -1.82 4.29 15.97
N ILE A 91 -3.04 4.79 15.86
CA ILE A 91 -3.44 5.80 14.89
C ILE A 91 -3.51 7.15 15.60
N LYS A 92 -2.81 8.15 15.08
CA LYS A 92 -2.84 9.51 15.62
C LYS A 92 -4.21 10.16 15.34
N GLN A 93 -4.75 10.83 16.35
CA GLN A 93 -5.99 11.62 16.26
C GLN A 93 -5.74 13.06 16.69
N VAL A 94 -6.70 13.96 16.45
CA VAL A 94 -6.57 15.40 16.78
C VAL A 94 -6.24 15.61 18.26
N ASN A 95 -6.93 14.89 19.16
CA ASN A 95 -6.79 15.03 20.60
C ASN A 95 -6.22 13.79 21.28
N GLY A 96 -5.28 13.09 20.61
CA GLY A 96 -4.67 11.90 21.20
C GLY A 96 -4.35 10.81 20.19
N TRP A 97 -4.69 9.58 20.56
CA TRP A 97 -4.41 8.40 19.72
C TRP A 97 -5.49 7.33 19.95
N LEU A 98 -5.70 6.51 18.92
CA LEU A 98 -6.54 5.31 18.97
C LEU A 98 -5.62 4.09 18.88
N LYS A 99 -5.81 3.11 19.78
CA LYS A 99 -5.18 1.78 19.67
C LYS A 99 -6.21 0.73 19.32
N ARG A 100 -5.89 -0.14 18.38
CA ARG A 100 -6.72 -1.26 17.94
C ARG A 100 -5.84 -2.47 17.64
N HIS A 101 -6.35 -3.68 17.85
CA HIS A 101 -5.75 -4.88 17.30
C HIS A 101 -5.99 -4.95 15.80
N LEU A 102 -4.98 -5.40 15.05
CA LEU A 102 -5.08 -5.55 13.59
C LEU A 102 -5.98 -6.71 13.19
N ILE A 103 -5.91 -7.79 13.95
CA ILE A 103 -6.65 -9.01 13.67
C ILE A 103 -7.53 -9.38 14.86
N HIS A 104 -8.64 -10.03 14.58
CA HIS A 104 -9.57 -10.55 15.57
C HIS A 104 -9.14 -11.95 16.04
N SER A 105 -8.78 -12.81 15.07
CA SER A 105 -8.31 -14.17 15.35
C SER A 105 -7.34 -14.64 14.29
N CYS A 106 -6.45 -15.55 14.68
CA CYS A 106 -5.54 -16.25 13.81
C CYS A 106 -5.45 -17.71 14.24
N GLN A 107 -5.60 -18.64 13.30
CA GLN A 107 -5.46 -20.06 13.56
C GLN A 107 -4.47 -20.65 12.59
N PHE A 108 -3.41 -21.26 13.09
CA PHE A 108 -2.49 -22.07 12.31
C PHE A 108 -2.91 -23.53 12.38
N VAL A 109 -3.10 -24.16 11.23
CA VAL A 109 -3.50 -25.57 11.12
C VAL A 109 -2.47 -26.33 10.32
N LYS A 110 -2.01 -27.46 10.87
CA LYS A 110 -1.14 -28.39 10.17
C LYS A 110 -1.79 -29.77 10.22
N ASN A 111 -2.22 -30.27 9.05
CA ASN A 111 -2.91 -31.55 8.94
C ASN A 111 -2.46 -32.29 7.67
N ASN A 112 -2.04 -33.56 7.80
CA ASN A 112 -1.76 -34.51 6.74
C ASN A 112 -1.03 -33.93 5.49
N GLY A 113 0.09 -33.23 5.71
CA GLY A 113 0.89 -32.63 4.64
C GLY A 113 0.40 -31.27 4.13
N HIS A 114 -0.73 -30.77 4.59
CA HIS A 114 -1.23 -29.44 4.31
C HIS A 114 -1.14 -28.56 5.56
N ALA A 115 -0.65 -27.34 5.39
CA ALA A 115 -0.68 -26.33 6.45
C ALA A 115 -1.26 -25.03 5.91
N TYR A 116 -2.05 -24.35 6.74
CA TYR A 116 -2.66 -23.06 6.39
C TYR A 116 -2.82 -22.17 7.61
N VAL A 117 -2.97 -20.90 7.36
CA VAL A 117 -3.31 -19.87 8.35
C VAL A 117 -4.70 -19.35 8.00
N ASP A 118 -5.64 -19.49 8.94
CA ASP A 118 -6.92 -18.79 8.90
C ASP A 118 -6.76 -17.50 9.70
N ILE A 119 -7.01 -16.36 9.05
CA ILE A 119 -6.90 -15.05 9.65
C ILE A 119 -8.20 -14.27 9.47
N GLN A 120 -8.69 -13.67 10.54
CA GLN A 120 -9.81 -12.74 10.54
C GLN A 120 -9.34 -11.38 11.00
N LEU A 121 -9.46 -10.38 10.12
CA LEU A 121 -9.14 -9.00 10.43
C LEU A 121 -10.18 -8.43 11.43
N ASN A 122 -9.73 -7.51 12.27
CA ASN A 122 -10.63 -6.84 13.19
C ASN A 122 -11.57 -5.89 12.43
N ASN A 123 -12.89 -6.07 12.57
CA ASN A 123 -13.89 -5.25 11.90
C ASN A 123 -13.79 -3.76 12.27
N ASP A 124 -13.28 -3.41 13.44
CA ASP A 124 -12.99 -2.04 13.82
C ASP A 124 -11.93 -1.36 12.93
N MET A 125 -11.16 -2.17 12.19
CA MET A 125 -10.18 -1.70 11.21
C MET A 125 -10.77 -1.45 9.82
N LEU A 126 -12.03 -1.83 9.60
CA LEU A 126 -12.70 -1.71 8.31
C LEU A 126 -12.64 -0.28 7.72
N PRO A 127 -12.91 0.80 8.48
CA PRO A 127 -12.82 2.17 7.96
C PRO A 127 -11.39 2.57 7.53
N TYR A 128 -10.37 1.89 8.05
CA TYR A 128 -8.95 2.17 7.78
C TYR A 128 -8.36 1.29 6.69
N LEU A 129 -9.01 0.17 6.37
CA LEU A 129 -8.55 -0.80 5.38
C LEU A 129 -9.37 -0.76 4.10
N ILE A 130 -10.67 -0.48 4.19
CA ILE A 130 -11.55 -0.20 3.06
C ILE A 130 -11.61 1.31 2.89
N GLY A 131 -10.69 1.86 2.15
CA GLY A 131 -10.56 3.30 1.97
C GLY A 131 -11.74 3.91 1.21
N VAL A 132 -12.69 4.49 1.94
CA VAL A 132 -13.96 4.97 1.39
C VAL A 132 -13.89 6.39 0.84
N LYS A 133 -12.89 7.21 1.14
CA LYS A 133 -12.91 8.62 0.73
C LYS A 133 -11.57 9.10 0.16
N GLY A 134 -11.28 8.71 -1.06
CA GLY A 134 -10.52 9.56 -1.98
C GLY A 134 -9.01 9.35 -2.09
N TYR A 135 -8.33 8.64 -1.20
CA TYR A 135 -6.87 8.51 -1.27
C TYR A 135 -6.44 7.07 -1.02
N PHE A 136 -6.51 6.26 -2.08
CA PHE A 136 -6.03 4.88 -2.03
C PHE A 136 -4.54 4.80 -2.33
N SER A 137 -3.77 4.30 -1.41
CA SER A 137 -2.50 3.69 -1.74
C SER A 137 -2.70 2.18 -1.85
N ALA A 138 -2.54 1.66 -3.04
CA ALA A 138 -2.71 0.23 -3.33
C ALA A 138 -1.43 -0.32 -3.98
N PRO A 139 -0.35 -0.54 -3.20
CA PRO A 139 0.81 -1.22 -3.73
C PRO A 139 0.45 -2.66 -4.10
N LYS A 140 1.05 -3.15 -5.18
CA LYS A 140 0.90 -4.56 -5.55
C LYS A 140 1.66 -5.44 -4.55
N LEU A 141 1.18 -6.68 -4.31
CA LEU A 141 1.92 -7.66 -3.51
C LEU A 141 3.33 -7.90 -4.06
N GLU A 142 3.51 -7.82 -5.38
CA GLU A 142 4.79 -7.94 -6.07
C GLU A 142 5.82 -6.90 -5.58
N ASN A 143 5.39 -5.68 -5.26
CA ASN A 143 6.29 -4.62 -4.78
C ASN A 143 6.91 -4.94 -3.42
N ILE A 144 6.22 -5.71 -2.58
CA ILE A 144 6.69 -6.06 -1.23
C ILE A 144 7.30 -7.46 -1.14
N LYS A 145 7.29 -8.20 -2.25
CA LYS A 145 7.74 -9.60 -2.34
C LYS A 145 9.16 -9.82 -1.79
N HIS A 146 10.05 -8.88 -2.05
CA HIS A 146 11.45 -8.95 -1.69
C HIS A 146 11.80 -8.29 -0.35
N PHE A 147 10.84 -7.70 0.36
CA PHE A 147 11.11 -7.00 1.61
C PHE A 147 11.58 -7.97 2.71
N LYS A 148 12.64 -7.58 3.43
CA LYS A 148 13.28 -8.42 4.45
C LYS A 148 13.17 -7.84 5.87
N LYS A 149 12.89 -6.54 6.00
CA LYS A 149 12.87 -5.82 7.28
C LYS A 149 11.53 -5.13 7.47
N ASP A 150 11.05 -5.05 8.70
CA ASP A 150 9.85 -4.30 9.10
C ASP A 150 9.86 -2.86 8.54
N GLN A 151 10.99 -2.18 8.65
CA GLN A 151 11.15 -0.81 8.18
C GLN A 151 10.94 -0.66 6.66
N HIS A 152 11.22 -1.69 5.84
CA HIS A 152 10.95 -1.66 4.41
C HIS A 152 9.44 -1.62 4.14
N PHE A 153 8.65 -2.45 4.86
CA PHE A 153 7.20 -2.47 4.73
C PHE A 153 6.58 -1.14 5.15
N LYS A 154 6.97 -0.62 6.31
CA LYS A 154 6.45 0.63 6.87
C LYS A 154 6.84 1.84 6.02
N LEU A 155 8.12 1.99 5.71
CA LEU A 155 8.61 3.10 4.89
C LEU A 155 7.97 3.10 3.51
N HIS A 156 7.90 1.94 2.85
CA HIS A 156 7.23 1.82 1.55
C HIS A 156 5.75 2.16 1.64
N ALA A 157 5.01 1.63 2.62
CA ALA A 157 3.59 1.93 2.80
C ALA A 157 3.36 3.43 3.00
N TYR A 158 4.17 4.07 3.85
CA TYR A 158 4.13 5.50 4.10
C TYR A 158 4.41 6.30 2.82
N LEU A 159 5.52 6.05 2.15
CA LEU A 159 5.91 6.77 0.93
C LEU A 159 4.90 6.54 -0.21
N PHE A 160 4.42 5.31 -0.37
CA PHE A 160 3.42 4.99 -1.38
C PHE A 160 2.10 5.74 -1.17
N SER A 161 1.72 6.03 0.08
CA SER A 161 0.52 6.83 0.39
C SER A 161 0.60 8.26 -0.13
N TYR A 162 1.80 8.78 -0.38
CA TYR A 162 2.04 10.12 -0.94
C TYR A 162 2.38 10.10 -2.44
N LEU A 163 2.35 8.93 -3.09
CA LEU A 163 2.70 8.83 -4.52
C LEU A 163 1.86 9.77 -5.40
N TYR A 164 0.58 9.95 -5.08
CA TYR A 164 -0.31 10.85 -5.82
C TYR A 164 0.06 12.33 -5.70
N ARG A 165 0.68 12.73 -4.58
CA ARG A 165 1.18 14.10 -4.34
C ARG A 165 2.58 14.31 -4.91
N GLY A 166 3.32 13.24 -5.19
CA GLY A 166 4.72 13.30 -5.57
C GLY A 166 5.67 13.70 -4.43
N THR A 167 5.17 14.05 -3.25
CA THR A 167 5.98 14.47 -2.11
C THR A 167 5.26 14.30 -0.78
N THR A 168 6.01 13.99 0.29
CA THR A 168 5.48 13.95 1.66
C THR A 168 5.31 15.33 2.30
N GLY A 169 5.92 16.39 1.71
CA GLY A 169 6.20 17.62 2.45
C GLY A 169 7.28 17.38 3.51
N ASN A 170 7.36 18.31 4.49
CA ASN A 170 8.34 18.22 5.57
C ASN A 170 7.84 17.24 6.64
N VAL A 171 8.66 16.22 6.93
CA VAL A 171 8.40 15.19 7.94
C VAL A 171 9.46 15.34 9.03
N SER A 172 9.05 15.56 10.29
CA SER A 172 9.99 15.72 11.40
C SER A 172 10.68 14.40 11.73
N ILE A 173 11.81 14.49 12.43
CA ILE A 173 12.56 13.30 12.88
C ILE A 173 11.67 12.44 13.79
N GLU A 174 10.89 13.07 14.66
CA GLU A 174 9.96 12.40 15.59
C GLU A 174 8.88 11.63 14.82
N GLN A 175 8.27 12.24 13.79
CA GLN A 175 7.29 11.59 12.95
C GLN A 175 7.88 10.37 12.22
N ILE A 176 9.11 10.48 11.70
CA ILE A 176 9.78 9.33 11.05
C ILE A 176 10.00 8.19 12.04
N ARG A 177 10.41 8.51 13.27
CA ARG A 177 10.59 7.51 14.33
C ARG A 177 9.26 6.85 14.70
N GLU A 178 8.18 7.62 14.79
CA GLU A 178 6.84 7.09 15.06
C GLU A 178 6.37 6.16 13.95
N ILE A 179 6.49 6.56 12.68
CA ILE A 179 6.08 5.77 11.51
C ILE A 179 6.87 4.46 11.43
N LEU A 180 8.18 4.51 11.65
CA LEU A 180 9.06 3.35 11.56
C LEU A 180 9.17 2.57 12.87
N ASP A 181 8.49 3.03 13.94
CA ASP A 181 8.51 2.45 15.28
C ASP A 181 9.95 2.28 15.81
N ILE A 182 10.71 3.37 15.76
CA ILE A 182 12.11 3.41 16.17
C ILE A 182 12.25 4.05 17.55
N ASP A 183 12.76 3.30 18.51
CA ASP A 183 13.05 3.82 19.86
C ASP A 183 14.02 5.02 19.80
N LYS A 184 13.79 6.01 20.69
CA LYS A 184 14.65 7.21 20.79
C LYS A 184 16.10 6.86 21.11
N LYS A 185 16.36 5.70 21.74
CA LYS A 185 17.72 5.22 22.05
C LYS A 185 18.43 4.66 20.81
N GLN A 186 17.70 4.23 19.78
CA GLN A 186 18.26 3.78 18.52
C GLN A 186 18.57 4.98 17.63
N TYR A 187 19.65 4.92 16.86
CA TYR A 187 20.08 6.00 15.96
C TYR A 187 20.04 7.39 16.61
N LYS A 188 20.65 7.55 17.80
CA LYS A 188 20.64 8.81 18.57
C LYS A 188 21.01 10.04 17.75
N LEU A 189 21.98 9.90 16.84
CA LEU A 189 22.34 10.96 15.90
C LEU A 189 21.46 10.89 14.64
N VAL A 190 20.94 12.03 14.22
CA VAL A 190 20.12 12.16 12.99
C VAL A 190 20.87 11.65 11.75
N TRP A 191 22.19 11.88 11.72
CA TRP A 191 23.05 11.32 10.68
C TRP A 191 23.01 9.79 10.64
N HIS A 192 23.03 9.10 11.78
CA HIS A 192 22.93 7.64 11.83
C HIS A 192 21.54 7.15 11.34
N LEU A 193 20.46 7.86 11.73
CA LEU A 193 19.11 7.56 11.23
C LEU A 193 19.08 7.65 9.71
N LYS A 194 19.63 8.72 9.14
CA LYS A 194 19.68 8.93 7.69
C LYS A 194 20.56 7.90 6.99
N SER A 195 21.84 7.78 7.39
CA SER A 195 22.84 7.00 6.64
C SER A 195 22.72 5.49 6.83
N ARG A 196 22.29 5.01 8.02
CA ARG A 196 22.25 3.58 8.35
C ARG A 196 20.88 2.97 8.16
N LEU A 197 19.81 3.78 8.11
CA LEU A 197 18.45 3.28 7.97
C LEU A 197 17.75 3.84 6.73
N LEU A 198 17.57 5.17 6.64
CA LEU A 198 16.72 5.75 5.59
C LEU A 198 17.32 5.56 4.20
N LEU A 199 18.59 5.94 3.99
CA LEU A 199 19.23 5.83 2.69
C LEU A 199 19.29 4.38 2.17
N PRO A 200 19.75 3.38 2.95
CA PRO A 200 19.75 1.99 2.49
C PRO A 200 18.35 1.44 2.24
N SER A 201 17.35 1.85 3.05
CA SER A 201 15.97 1.41 2.84
C SER A 201 15.35 2.03 1.57
N ILE A 202 15.63 3.32 1.29
CA ILE A 202 15.19 4.00 0.07
C ILE A 202 15.84 3.37 -1.16
N GLU A 203 17.16 3.14 -1.12
CA GLU A 203 17.86 2.48 -2.21
C GLU A 203 17.26 1.09 -2.50
N PHE A 204 17.02 0.31 -1.45
CA PHE A 204 16.39 -1.00 -1.59
C PHE A 204 14.98 -0.89 -2.19
N ILE A 205 14.13 0.02 -1.68
CA ILE A 205 12.78 0.26 -2.21
C ILE A 205 12.85 0.67 -3.69
N ASN A 206 13.74 1.58 -4.05
CA ASN A 206 13.95 2.01 -5.43
C ASN A 206 14.35 0.85 -6.34
N ASN A 207 15.09 -0.12 -5.82
CA ASN A 207 15.55 -1.28 -6.61
C ASN A 207 14.48 -2.36 -6.76
N VAL A 208 13.57 -2.54 -5.79
CA VAL A 208 12.63 -3.68 -5.80
C VAL A 208 11.16 -3.31 -6.03
N THR A 209 10.79 -2.02 -6.04
CA THR A 209 9.40 -1.57 -6.21
C THR A 209 9.21 -0.69 -7.46
N ASP A 210 7.98 -0.33 -7.77
CA ASP A 210 7.60 0.53 -8.89
C ASP A 210 7.57 2.03 -8.53
N ILE A 211 8.16 2.41 -7.38
CA ILE A 211 8.32 3.82 -7.00
C ILE A 211 9.79 4.21 -6.96
N LYS A 212 10.08 5.45 -7.33
CA LYS A 212 11.36 6.13 -7.17
C LYS A 212 11.25 7.17 -6.09
N VAL A 213 12.13 7.09 -5.11
CA VAL A 213 12.14 7.98 -3.94
C VAL A 213 13.49 8.68 -3.84
N THR A 214 13.46 9.98 -3.57
CA THR A 214 14.63 10.77 -3.19
C THR A 214 14.38 11.46 -1.86
N ILE A 215 15.43 11.65 -1.06
CA ILE A 215 15.35 12.27 0.26
C ILE A 215 16.12 13.58 0.28
N LYS A 216 15.53 14.63 0.85
CA LYS A 216 16.14 15.94 1.06
C LYS A 216 16.10 16.32 2.53
N ASP A 217 17.17 16.94 3.03
CA ASP A 217 17.24 17.43 4.41
C ASP A 217 16.40 18.70 4.56
N VAL A 218 15.57 18.71 5.60
CA VAL A 218 14.86 19.91 6.07
C VAL A 218 15.64 20.46 7.27
N LYS A 219 16.20 21.66 7.12
CA LYS A 219 17.04 22.30 8.12
C LYS A 219 16.29 23.39 8.87
N HIS A 220 16.58 23.51 10.17
CA HIS A 220 16.27 24.68 10.98
C HIS A 220 17.59 25.26 11.49
N GLY A 221 18.03 26.37 10.90
CA GLY A 221 19.38 26.88 11.05
C GLY A 221 20.42 25.88 10.51
N ARG A 222 21.40 25.52 11.34
CA ARG A 222 22.46 24.54 10.99
C ARG A 222 22.10 23.09 11.28
N ARG A 223 20.95 22.83 11.94
CA ARG A 223 20.54 21.46 12.35
C ARG A 223 19.51 20.89 11.38
N ILE A 224 19.58 19.59 11.13
CA ILE A 224 18.53 18.85 10.41
C ILE A 224 17.37 18.67 11.37
N ALA A 225 16.20 19.23 11.01
CA ALA A 225 14.95 19.13 11.78
C ALA A 225 14.03 18.03 11.25
N GLY A 226 14.24 17.58 10.01
CA GLY A 226 13.42 16.55 9.38
C GLY A 226 13.91 16.22 7.98
N PHE A 227 13.06 15.53 7.24
CA PHE A 227 13.33 15.15 5.85
C PHE A 227 12.10 15.41 4.99
N LYS A 228 12.33 15.61 3.71
CA LYS A 228 11.31 15.65 2.66
C LYS A 228 11.61 14.52 1.68
N PHE A 229 10.60 13.76 1.33
CA PHE A 229 10.71 12.71 0.33
C PHE A 229 9.96 13.15 -0.92
N ASP A 230 10.64 13.12 -2.08
CA ASP A 230 10.00 13.27 -3.37
C ASP A 230 9.82 11.87 -3.96
N ILE A 231 8.62 11.57 -4.48
CA ILE A 231 8.19 10.23 -4.87
C ILE A 231 7.60 10.29 -6.28
N SER A 232 8.03 9.38 -7.14
CA SER A 232 7.48 9.23 -8.49
C SER A 232 7.29 7.74 -8.82
N LYS A 233 6.43 7.44 -9.79
CA LYS A 233 6.41 6.11 -10.40
C LYS A 233 7.66 5.90 -11.25
N GLN A 234 8.17 4.66 -11.22
CA GLN A 234 9.17 4.21 -12.17
C GLN A 234 8.67 2.97 -12.90
N VAL A 235 8.91 2.91 -14.20
CA VAL A 235 8.72 1.70 -14.97
C VAL A 235 9.98 0.87 -14.78
N LYS A 236 9.88 -0.29 -14.12
CA LYS A 236 10.98 -1.26 -14.17
C LYS A 236 11.03 -1.84 -15.56
N ALA A 237 12.17 -1.79 -16.20
CA ALA A 237 12.46 -2.68 -17.31
C ALA A 237 12.33 -4.10 -16.77
N GLN A 238 11.26 -4.79 -17.14
CA GLN A 238 11.14 -6.23 -16.90
C GLN A 238 12.35 -6.87 -17.59
N THR A 239 13.17 -7.58 -16.84
CA THR A 239 14.16 -8.49 -17.41
C THR A 239 13.39 -9.49 -18.26
N THR A 240 13.56 -9.32 -19.56
CA THR A 240 12.89 -10.05 -20.62
C THR A 240 13.26 -11.53 -20.55
N LEU A 241 12.30 -12.37 -20.29
CA LEU A 241 12.21 -13.71 -20.90
C LEU A 241 10.73 -13.89 -21.26
N GLU A 242 10.49 -13.64 -22.49
CA GLU A 242 9.45 -14.05 -23.44
C GLU A 242 9.00 -12.86 -24.28
N GLN A 243 9.57 -12.84 -25.47
CA GLN A 243 9.10 -12.02 -26.59
C GLN A 243 7.78 -12.61 -27.10
N THR A 244 6.73 -11.82 -27.13
CA THR A 244 5.79 -11.83 -28.24
C THR A 244 5.48 -10.37 -28.56
N ASP A 245 5.69 -10.06 -29.82
CA ASP A 245 5.41 -8.77 -30.45
C ASP A 245 3.97 -8.38 -30.27
N ASP A 246 3.75 -7.18 -29.71
CA ASP A 246 2.62 -6.34 -30.09
C ASP A 246 2.99 -4.88 -29.94
N LYS A 247 3.31 -4.29 -31.08
CA LYS A 247 3.38 -2.85 -31.26
C LYS A 247 1.97 -2.27 -31.22
N ALA A 248 1.50 -1.90 -30.03
CA ALA A 248 0.28 -1.11 -29.91
C ALA A 248 0.62 0.39 -29.80
N GLN A 249 0.17 1.13 -30.77
CA GLN A 249 0.32 2.59 -30.92
C GLN A 249 -0.34 3.36 -29.77
N PRO A 250 0.18 4.55 -29.37
CA PRO A 250 -0.30 5.34 -28.23
C PRO A 250 -1.69 5.99 -28.41
N THR A 251 -2.32 5.85 -29.55
CA THR A 251 -3.57 6.55 -29.93
C THR A 251 -4.85 5.93 -29.36
N THR A 252 -4.87 4.65 -29.05
CA THR A 252 -6.10 3.94 -28.62
C THR A 252 -6.56 4.26 -27.21
N THR A 253 -5.64 4.65 -26.34
CA THR A 253 -5.94 4.86 -24.90
C THR A 253 -6.61 6.21 -24.62
N HIS A 254 -6.33 7.24 -25.43
CA HIS A 254 -6.90 8.59 -25.26
C HIS A 254 -8.36 8.65 -25.70
N THR A 255 -8.68 7.98 -26.80
CA THR A 255 -10.05 7.90 -27.35
C THR A 255 -10.99 7.13 -26.41
N ALA A 256 -10.54 5.99 -25.88
CA ALA A 256 -11.31 5.20 -24.91
C ALA A 256 -11.60 5.94 -23.60
N LEU A 257 -10.65 6.78 -23.14
CA LEU A 257 -10.83 7.60 -21.94
C LEU A 257 -11.81 8.77 -22.21
N ALA A 258 -11.75 9.40 -23.38
CA ALA A 258 -12.66 10.45 -23.80
C ALA A 258 -14.12 9.95 -23.86
N GLU A 259 -14.34 8.74 -24.36
CA GLU A 259 -15.67 8.11 -24.37
C GLU A 259 -16.21 7.85 -22.96
N GLN A 260 -15.39 7.42 -22.04
CA GLN A 260 -15.77 7.21 -20.63
C GLN A 260 -16.16 8.53 -19.95
N TYR A 261 -15.45 9.62 -20.22
CA TYR A 261 -15.81 10.96 -19.72
C TYR A 261 -17.11 11.47 -20.35
N LYS A 262 -17.34 11.21 -21.61
CA LYS A 262 -18.60 11.52 -22.30
C LYS A 262 -19.80 10.80 -21.67
N GLY A 263 -19.60 9.53 -21.25
CA GLY A 263 -20.61 8.74 -20.53
C GLY A 263 -21.05 9.30 -19.19
N ILE A 264 -20.28 10.23 -18.59
CA ILE A 264 -20.62 10.94 -17.36
C ILE A 264 -20.95 12.42 -17.57
N GLY A 265 -21.21 12.83 -18.82
CA GLY A 265 -21.67 14.18 -19.16
C GLY A 265 -20.56 15.21 -19.37
N VAL A 266 -19.29 14.80 -19.48
CA VAL A 266 -18.16 15.69 -19.82
C VAL A 266 -18.01 15.77 -21.34
N SER A 267 -18.08 16.98 -21.91
CA SER A 267 -17.91 17.18 -23.35
C SER A 267 -16.46 16.95 -23.80
N THR A 268 -16.26 16.68 -25.08
CA THR A 268 -14.92 16.44 -25.65
C THR A 268 -14.00 17.65 -25.43
N SER A 269 -14.53 18.88 -25.54
CA SER A 269 -13.78 20.13 -25.32
C SER A 269 -13.36 20.30 -23.85
N GLU A 270 -14.19 19.89 -22.91
CA GLU A 270 -13.88 19.91 -21.48
C GLU A 270 -12.83 18.84 -21.13
N PHE A 271 -12.93 17.67 -21.73
CA PHE A 271 -11.94 16.61 -21.56
C PHE A 271 -10.56 17.03 -22.09
N GLU A 272 -10.50 17.73 -23.25
CA GLU A 272 -9.25 18.27 -23.76
C GLU A 272 -8.64 19.34 -22.84
N LYS A 273 -9.47 20.21 -22.22
CA LYS A 273 -9.02 21.18 -21.22
C LYS A 273 -8.43 20.48 -19.99
N LEU A 274 -9.04 19.38 -19.52
CA LEU A 274 -8.52 18.56 -18.44
C LEU A 274 -7.17 17.94 -18.82
N CYS A 275 -7.04 17.40 -20.02
CA CYS A 275 -5.77 16.86 -20.52
C CYS A 275 -4.67 17.93 -20.59
N LYS A 276 -4.98 19.14 -21.05
CA LYS A 276 -4.03 20.28 -21.08
C LYS A 276 -3.64 20.73 -19.67
N LYS A 277 -4.59 20.82 -18.75
CA LYS A 277 -4.35 21.22 -17.36
C LYS A 277 -3.44 20.24 -16.60
N HIS A 278 -3.45 18.95 -16.99
CA HIS A 278 -2.74 17.87 -16.34
C HIS A 278 -1.74 17.17 -17.28
N SER A 279 -1.04 17.93 -18.11
CA SER A 279 -0.15 17.45 -19.19
C SER A 279 1.18 16.81 -18.74
N SER A 280 1.40 16.57 -17.43
CA SER A 280 2.59 15.87 -16.93
C SER A 280 2.52 14.36 -17.20
N ASN A 281 3.67 13.65 -17.21
CA ASN A 281 3.82 12.22 -17.54
C ASN A 281 2.91 11.22 -16.79
N ASN A 282 2.12 11.67 -15.82
CA ASN A 282 1.13 10.87 -15.08
C ASN A 282 -0.33 11.23 -15.41
N SER A 283 -0.57 12.01 -16.45
CA SER A 283 -1.90 12.55 -16.77
C SER A 283 -2.99 11.50 -16.97
N GLN A 284 -2.69 10.38 -17.63
CA GLN A 284 -3.69 9.33 -17.90
C GLN A 284 -4.16 8.59 -16.64
N VAL A 285 -3.25 8.32 -15.70
CA VAL A 285 -3.59 7.67 -14.43
C VAL A 285 -4.42 8.61 -13.57
N TYR A 286 -4.04 9.89 -13.52
CA TYR A 286 -4.76 10.93 -12.80
C TYR A 286 -6.16 11.15 -13.38
N LEU A 287 -6.31 11.23 -14.70
CA LEU A 287 -7.60 11.36 -15.38
C LEU A 287 -8.51 10.14 -15.12
N LYS A 288 -7.97 8.90 -15.15
CA LYS A 288 -8.73 7.71 -14.74
C LYS A 288 -9.21 7.78 -13.29
N GLN A 289 -8.41 8.28 -12.38
CA GLN A 289 -8.79 8.44 -10.97
C GLN A 289 -9.87 9.51 -10.78
N LEU A 290 -9.76 10.63 -11.49
CA LEU A 290 -10.81 11.66 -11.50
C LEU A 290 -12.12 11.13 -12.06
N LEU A 291 -12.08 10.31 -13.11
CA LEU A 291 -13.27 9.67 -13.68
C LEU A 291 -13.98 8.78 -12.66
N ILE A 292 -13.23 7.94 -11.96
CA ILE A 292 -13.79 7.06 -10.90
C ILE A 292 -14.41 7.90 -9.78
N TYR A 293 -13.75 8.97 -9.36
CA TYR A 293 -14.29 9.89 -8.36
C TYR A 293 -15.56 10.60 -8.82
N ALA A 294 -15.59 11.05 -10.05
CA ALA A 294 -16.75 11.71 -10.64
C ALA A 294 -17.95 10.75 -10.79
N GLN A 295 -17.72 9.50 -11.22
CA GLN A 295 -18.74 8.45 -11.27
C GLN A 295 -19.31 8.14 -9.88
N TYR A 296 -18.46 8.05 -8.85
CA TYR A 296 -18.88 7.85 -7.46
C TYR A 296 -19.76 9.01 -6.95
N ARG A 297 -19.39 10.26 -7.25
CA ARG A 297 -20.18 11.43 -6.88
C ARG A 297 -21.53 11.46 -7.59
N ALA A 298 -21.59 11.08 -8.87
CA ALA A 298 -22.81 11.01 -9.65
C ALA A 298 -23.84 10.01 -9.11
N THR A 299 -23.39 8.92 -8.53
CA THR A 299 -24.30 7.93 -7.90
C THR A 299 -24.94 8.43 -6.59
N LYS A 300 -24.39 9.48 -5.97
CA LYS A 300 -24.90 10.02 -4.67
C LYS A 300 -25.60 11.36 -4.76
N GLN A 301 -25.49 12.12 -5.83
CA GLN A 301 -26.14 13.42 -6.03
C GLN A 301 -26.44 13.65 -7.49
N THR A 302 -27.65 14.19 -7.79
CA THR A 302 -27.98 14.72 -9.12
C THR A 302 -27.09 15.93 -9.38
N ILE A 303 -26.01 15.74 -10.15
CA ILE A 303 -25.01 16.78 -10.42
C ILE A 303 -25.37 17.44 -11.74
N HIS A 304 -25.69 18.76 -11.71
CA HIS A 304 -26.00 19.55 -12.91
C HIS A 304 -24.80 19.80 -13.81
N SER A 305 -23.58 19.68 -13.30
CA SER A 305 -22.33 19.69 -14.08
C SER A 305 -21.24 18.99 -13.31
N MET A 306 -20.78 17.87 -13.84
CA MET A 306 -19.64 17.10 -13.29
C MET A 306 -18.31 17.84 -13.41
N PHE A 307 -18.20 18.75 -14.38
CA PHE A 307 -16.97 19.52 -14.64
C PHE A 307 -16.58 20.45 -13.47
N LYS A 308 -17.54 20.86 -12.64
CA LYS A 308 -17.27 21.66 -11.44
C LYS A 308 -16.42 20.95 -10.37
N TYR A 309 -16.32 19.60 -10.45
CA TYR A 309 -15.65 18.75 -9.46
C TYR A 309 -14.40 18.06 -10.03
N LEU A 310 -14.12 18.21 -11.31
CA LEU A 310 -12.94 17.78 -12.05
C LEU A 310 -11.97 18.96 -12.29
#